data_0effdd7199bdb6e8b9d416d9a11286d7
#
_entry.id   0effdd7199bdb6e8b9d416d9a11286d7
#
_cell.length_a   1.000
_cell.length_b   1.000
_cell.length_c   1.000
_cell.angle_alpha   90.00
_cell.angle_beta   90.00
_cell.angle_gamma   90.00
#
_symmetry.space_group_name_H-M   'P 1'
#
loop_
_entity.id
_entity.type
_entity.pdbx_description
1 polymer ?
#
loop_
_entity_poly.entity_id
_entity_poly.type
_entity_poly.pdbx_seq_one_letter_code
_entity_poly.pdbx_strand_id
1 'polypeptide(L)'
;MNILKNETEILDSFRENSDMMAILTIIRDLELKDSWLAAGSVRNFIWNLLSEKPAFDRETDVDVIFFDPEVSYEETLAIESKLREDFPQYQWELKNQVYMHQHSPHTPPYVNSCDAMSKYPERCTAIGIRLHTDTTLELFAPYGLEDILSFQARPTPHFLENEDRMKLYQKRLSKKNWQEKWKNLIFKIT
;
A
#
# COMPACT_ATOMS: atom_id res chain seq x y z
N MET A 1 7.08 25.24 -5.73
CA MET A 1 7.12 24.11 -4.80
C MET A 1 5.70 23.57 -4.65
N ASN A 2 5.38 22.47 -5.34
CA ASN A 2 4.06 21.86 -5.22
C ASN A 2 4.07 20.91 -4.01
N ILE A 3 3.69 21.45 -2.86
CA ILE A 3 3.54 20.64 -1.65
C ILE A 3 2.16 19.99 -1.71
N LEU A 4 2.12 18.65 -1.79
CA LEU A 4 0.86 17.91 -1.74
C LEU A 4 0.12 18.24 -0.43
N LYS A 5 -1.14 18.62 -0.52
CA LYS A 5 -1.93 19.07 0.63
C LYS A 5 -3.22 18.29 0.84
N ASN A 6 -3.71 17.62 -0.18
CA ASN A 6 -5.01 16.97 -0.15
C ASN A 6 -5.11 15.80 -1.13
N GLU A 7 -6.21 15.09 -1.04
CA GLU A 7 -6.51 13.93 -1.89
C GLU A 7 -6.47 14.24 -3.39
N THR A 8 -7.05 15.38 -3.80
CA THR A 8 -7.09 15.76 -5.22
C THR A 8 -5.68 15.90 -5.80
N GLU A 9 -4.78 16.57 -5.09
CA GLU A 9 -3.39 16.77 -5.52
C GLU A 9 -2.63 15.43 -5.56
N ILE A 10 -2.90 14.50 -4.63
CA ILE A 10 -2.34 13.14 -4.66
C ILE A 10 -2.82 12.41 -5.91
N LEU A 11 -4.12 12.40 -6.19
CA LEU A 11 -4.68 11.72 -7.35
C LEU A 11 -4.15 12.31 -8.67
N ASP A 12 -4.03 13.64 -8.75
CA ASP A 12 -3.44 14.32 -9.92
C ASP A 12 -1.98 13.89 -10.12
N SER A 13 -1.21 13.79 -9.05
CA SER A 13 0.19 13.33 -9.11
C SER A 13 0.32 11.91 -9.64
N PHE A 14 -0.58 11.00 -9.24
CA PHE A 14 -0.64 9.64 -9.79
C PHE A 14 -0.99 9.66 -11.27
N ARG A 15 -1.97 10.46 -11.65
CA ARG A 15 -2.42 10.58 -13.04
C ARG A 15 -1.35 11.13 -13.98
N GLU A 16 -0.49 12.02 -13.49
CA GLU A 16 0.63 12.59 -14.24
C GLU A 16 1.85 11.67 -14.34
N ASN A 17 1.91 10.61 -13.54
CA ASN A 17 3.04 9.69 -13.53
C ASN A 17 2.77 8.49 -14.46
N SER A 18 3.58 8.34 -15.50
CA SER A 18 3.39 7.29 -16.51
C SER A 18 3.55 5.88 -15.97
N ASP A 19 4.50 5.64 -15.08
CA ASP A 19 4.70 4.31 -14.47
C ASP A 19 3.53 3.93 -13.56
N MET A 20 3.05 4.86 -12.72
CA MET A 20 1.91 4.62 -11.86
C MET A 20 0.63 4.36 -12.65
N MET A 21 0.38 5.11 -13.72
CA MET A 21 -0.79 4.88 -14.56
C MET A 21 -0.68 3.56 -15.33
N ALA A 22 0.52 3.18 -15.76
CA ALA A 22 0.74 1.86 -16.38
C ALA A 22 0.44 0.73 -15.38
N ILE A 23 0.96 0.82 -14.16
CA ILE A 23 0.72 -0.16 -13.09
C ILE A 23 -0.78 -0.26 -12.77
N LEU A 24 -1.46 0.86 -12.56
CA LEU A 24 -2.89 0.89 -12.25
C LEU A 24 -3.74 0.32 -13.40
N THR A 25 -3.36 0.57 -14.64
CA THR A 25 -4.00 -0.01 -15.81
C THR A 25 -3.82 -1.52 -15.86
N ILE A 26 -2.62 -2.01 -15.62
CA ILE A 26 -2.32 -3.46 -15.54
C ILE A 26 -3.17 -4.12 -14.45
N ILE A 27 -3.23 -3.53 -13.26
CA ILE A 27 -4.04 -4.07 -12.14
C ILE A 27 -5.52 -4.13 -12.52
N ARG A 28 -6.06 -3.06 -13.10
CA ARG A 28 -7.45 -3.03 -13.57
C ARG A 28 -7.73 -4.14 -14.58
N ASP A 29 -6.83 -4.31 -15.53
CA ASP A 29 -7.00 -5.26 -16.63
C ASP A 29 -6.83 -6.73 -16.22
N LEU A 30 -6.28 -7.00 -15.02
CA LEU A 30 -6.30 -8.33 -14.40
C LEU A 30 -7.71 -8.77 -13.98
N GLU A 31 -8.63 -7.83 -13.81
CA GLU A 31 -10.00 -8.08 -13.39
C GLU A 31 -10.12 -8.90 -12.08
N LEU A 32 -9.13 -8.78 -11.21
CA LEU A 32 -9.16 -9.41 -9.89
C LEU A 32 -10.19 -8.72 -8.99
N LYS A 33 -10.90 -9.51 -8.21
CA LYS A 33 -11.96 -9.03 -7.34
C LYS A 33 -11.41 -8.16 -6.22
N ASP A 34 -11.97 -6.95 -6.07
CA ASP A 34 -11.62 -5.98 -5.01
C ASP A 34 -10.12 -5.65 -4.96
N SER A 35 -9.51 -5.40 -6.14
CA SER A 35 -8.08 -5.15 -6.26
C SER A 35 -7.71 -3.69 -6.03
N TRP A 36 -6.52 -3.49 -5.43
CA TRP A 36 -5.93 -2.18 -5.13
C TRP A 36 -4.42 -2.23 -5.30
N LEU A 37 -3.84 -1.10 -5.70
CA LEU A 37 -2.44 -0.81 -5.42
C LEU A 37 -2.36 -0.26 -4.00
N ALA A 38 -1.53 -0.83 -3.13
CA ALA A 38 -1.62 -0.58 -1.69
C ALA A 38 -0.29 -0.30 -1.01
N ALA A 39 -0.38 0.13 0.24
CA ALA A 39 0.71 0.19 1.21
C ALA A 39 1.95 0.97 0.72
N GLY A 40 3.11 0.32 0.75
CA GLY A 40 4.39 0.94 0.40
C GLY A 40 4.45 1.52 -1.00
N SER A 41 3.75 0.94 -1.97
CA SER A 41 3.67 1.46 -3.33
C SER A 41 3.07 2.87 -3.39
N VAL A 42 2.06 3.12 -2.58
CA VAL A 42 1.37 4.42 -2.50
C VAL A 42 2.12 5.37 -1.57
N ARG A 43 2.43 4.91 -0.36
CA ARG A 43 3.13 5.70 0.66
C ARG A 43 4.47 6.22 0.15
N ASN A 44 5.30 5.36 -0.42
CA ASN A 44 6.65 5.73 -0.87
C ASN A 44 6.60 6.73 -2.02
N PHE A 45 5.62 6.58 -2.92
CA PHE A 45 5.40 7.53 -4.02
C PHE A 45 5.12 8.95 -3.47
N ILE A 46 4.23 9.05 -2.49
CA ILE A 46 3.88 10.32 -1.84
C ILE A 46 5.11 10.91 -1.11
N TRP A 47 5.81 10.09 -0.33
CA TRP A 47 6.99 10.54 0.41
C TRP A 47 8.13 10.98 -0.52
N ASN A 48 8.32 10.32 -1.65
CA ASN A 48 9.30 10.72 -2.66
C ASN A 48 8.96 12.10 -3.25
N LEU A 49 7.68 12.33 -3.60
CA LEU A 49 7.23 13.63 -4.08
C LEU A 49 7.46 14.74 -3.05
N LEU A 50 7.09 14.49 -1.79
CA LEU A 50 7.27 15.44 -0.69
C LEU A 50 8.76 15.69 -0.37
N SER A 51 9.64 14.79 -0.74
CA SER A 51 11.09 14.88 -0.54
C SER A 51 11.84 15.37 -1.79
N GLU A 52 11.11 15.84 -2.81
CA GLU A 52 11.70 16.31 -4.08
C GLU A 52 12.57 15.25 -4.77
N LYS A 53 12.22 13.97 -4.60
CA LYS A 53 12.85 12.83 -5.25
C LYS A 53 12.00 12.39 -6.45
N PRO A 54 12.59 11.58 -7.39
CA PRO A 54 11.78 10.90 -8.39
C PRO A 54 10.65 10.12 -7.71
N ALA A 55 9.42 10.40 -8.09
CA ALA A 55 8.23 9.89 -7.41
C ALA A 55 8.13 8.37 -7.46
N PHE A 56 8.31 7.81 -8.66
CA PHE A 56 8.33 6.36 -8.86
C PHE A 56 9.76 5.83 -8.72
N ASP A 57 9.92 4.86 -7.81
CA ASP A 57 11.18 4.15 -7.60
C ASP A 57 10.98 2.69 -8.04
N ARG A 58 11.71 2.25 -9.06
CA ARG A 58 11.63 0.90 -9.63
C ARG A 58 12.07 -0.20 -8.67
N GLU A 59 12.82 0.14 -7.64
CA GLU A 59 13.24 -0.81 -6.60
C GLU A 59 12.17 -1.00 -5.52
N THR A 60 11.15 -0.13 -5.47
CA THR A 60 10.02 -0.29 -4.56
C THR A 60 9.11 -1.42 -5.04
N ASP A 61 8.71 -2.29 -4.12
CA ASP A 61 7.73 -3.35 -4.41
C ASP A 61 6.41 -2.73 -4.86
N VAL A 62 5.81 -3.34 -5.88
CA VAL A 62 4.47 -2.99 -6.37
C VAL A 62 3.47 -3.89 -5.66
N ASP A 63 2.93 -3.41 -4.56
CA ASP A 63 2.02 -4.15 -3.68
C ASP A 63 0.61 -4.15 -4.25
N VAL A 64 0.24 -5.23 -4.91
CA VAL A 64 -1.10 -5.46 -5.44
C VAL A 64 -1.85 -6.38 -4.49
N ILE A 65 -2.97 -5.91 -3.97
CA ILE A 65 -3.86 -6.70 -3.14
C ILE A 65 -5.20 -6.91 -3.83
N PHE A 66 -5.84 -8.01 -3.49
CA PHE A 66 -7.20 -8.31 -3.92
C PHE A 66 -7.89 -9.21 -2.87
N PHE A 67 -9.18 -9.42 -3.00
CA PHE A 67 -9.93 -10.26 -2.07
C PHE A 67 -10.87 -11.16 -2.85
N ASP A 68 -10.51 -12.44 -2.98
CA ASP A 68 -11.34 -13.44 -3.63
C ASP A 68 -11.19 -14.82 -2.98
N PRO A 69 -12.22 -15.28 -2.23
CA PRO A 69 -12.20 -16.60 -1.60
C PRO A 69 -12.13 -17.77 -2.60
N GLU A 70 -12.48 -17.53 -3.86
CA GLU A 70 -12.47 -18.56 -4.91
C GLU A 70 -11.10 -18.72 -5.58
N VAL A 71 -10.16 -17.80 -5.32
CA VAL A 71 -8.79 -17.86 -5.85
C VAL A 71 -7.87 -18.46 -4.78
N SER A 72 -7.25 -19.58 -5.09
CA SER A 72 -6.33 -20.26 -4.17
C SER A 72 -5.00 -19.52 -4.02
N TYR A 73 -4.23 -19.94 -3.01
CA TYR A 73 -2.87 -19.42 -2.82
C TYR A 73 -1.97 -19.74 -4.02
N GLU A 74 -2.06 -20.97 -4.55
CA GLU A 74 -1.29 -21.42 -5.72
C GLU A 74 -1.67 -20.63 -7.00
N GLU A 75 -2.95 -20.39 -7.19
CA GLU A 75 -3.43 -19.56 -8.31
C GLU A 75 -2.92 -18.12 -8.20
N THR A 76 -2.88 -17.55 -6.99
CA THR A 76 -2.31 -16.23 -6.74
C THR A 76 -0.83 -16.17 -7.13
N LEU A 77 -0.05 -17.19 -6.76
CA LEU A 77 1.38 -17.29 -7.15
C LEU A 77 1.54 -17.41 -8.66
N ALA A 78 0.67 -18.13 -9.34
CA ALA A 78 0.70 -18.27 -10.80
C ALA A 78 0.42 -16.93 -11.50
N ILE A 79 -0.54 -16.16 -11.00
CA ILE A 79 -0.86 -14.81 -11.52
C ILE A 79 0.34 -13.88 -11.29
N GLU A 80 0.95 -13.90 -10.11
CA GLU A 80 2.14 -13.10 -9.81
C GLU A 80 3.30 -13.44 -10.74
N SER A 81 3.56 -14.72 -10.97
CA SER A 81 4.61 -15.16 -11.89
C SER A 81 4.38 -14.65 -13.31
N LYS A 82 3.14 -14.67 -13.76
CA LYS A 82 2.78 -14.14 -15.07
C LYS A 82 2.97 -12.62 -15.16
N LEU A 83 2.60 -11.88 -14.11
CA LEU A 83 2.88 -10.44 -14.04
C LEU A 83 4.38 -10.14 -14.15
N ARG A 84 5.21 -10.90 -13.46
CA ARG A 84 6.68 -10.74 -13.51
C ARG A 84 7.25 -11.08 -14.88
N GLU A 85 6.66 -12.04 -15.57
CA GLU A 85 7.05 -12.42 -16.94
C GLU A 85 6.64 -11.36 -17.97
N ASP A 86 5.37 -10.90 -17.89
CA ASP A 86 4.80 -9.95 -18.86
C ASP A 86 5.29 -8.51 -18.64
N PHE A 87 5.58 -8.12 -17.41
CA PHE A 87 5.97 -6.76 -17.01
C PHE A 87 7.19 -6.78 -16.06
N PRO A 88 8.36 -7.25 -16.52
CA PRO A 88 9.55 -7.46 -15.67
C PRO A 88 10.19 -6.18 -15.15
N GLN A 89 9.78 -5.01 -15.65
CA GLN A 89 10.28 -3.71 -15.20
C GLN A 89 9.76 -3.30 -13.82
N TYR A 90 8.76 -3.98 -13.28
CA TYR A 90 8.16 -3.68 -11.97
C TYR A 90 8.37 -4.84 -11.00
N GLN A 91 8.53 -4.51 -9.71
CA GLN A 91 8.73 -5.48 -8.63
C GLN A 91 7.38 -5.95 -8.06
N TRP A 92 6.66 -6.78 -8.78
CA TRP A 92 5.32 -7.22 -8.42
C TRP A 92 5.29 -8.08 -7.15
N GLU A 93 4.42 -7.72 -6.21
CA GLU A 93 3.97 -8.56 -5.12
C GLU A 93 2.45 -8.61 -5.13
N LEU A 94 1.88 -9.79 -5.39
CA LEU A 94 0.44 -10.01 -5.46
C LEU A 94 -0.01 -10.84 -4.26
N LYS A 95 -0.99 -10.33 -3.52
CA LYS A 95 -1.48 -10.99 -2.31
C LYS A 95 -3.00 -10.97 -2.22
N ASN A 96 -3.58 -12.18 -2.10
CA ASN A 96 -4.99 -12.35 -1.79
C ASN A 96 -5.20 -12.15 -0.28
N GLN A 97 -5.96 -11.14 0.10
CA GLN A 97 -6.15 -10.76 1.49
C GLN A 97 -6.97 -11.76 2.30
N VAL A 98 -7.64 -12.69 1.65
CA VAL A 98 -8.33 -13.84 2.30
C VAL A 98 -7.37 -14.60 3.24
N TYR A 99 -6.09 -14.70 2.88
CA TYR A 99 -5.10 -15.50 3.63
C TYR A 99 -4.20 -14.66 4.53
N MET A 100 -4.24 -13.35 4.45
CA MET A 100 -3.19 -12.48 5.03
C MET A 100 -3.37 -12.18 6.52
N HIS A 101 -4.56 -12.38 7.09
CA HIS A 101 -4.81 -12.20 8.53
C HIS A 101 -3.90 -13.05 9.41
N GLN A 102 -3.41 -14.18 8.90
CA GLN A 102 -2.53 -15.10 9.62
C GLN A 102 -1.16 -14.47 9.99
N HIS A 103 -0.77 -13.40 9.31
CA HIS A 103 0.47 -12.66 9.59
C HIS A 103 0.32 -11.60 10.68
N SER A 104 -0.88 -11.41 11.19
CA SER A 104 -1.16 -10.46 12.27
C SER A 104 -1.70 -11.20 13.50
N PRO A 105 -1.05 -11.11 14.68
CA PRO A 105 -1.47 -11.85 15.86
C PRO A 105 -2.93 -11.58 16.24
N HIS A 106 -3.64 -12.67 16.60
CA HIS A 106 -5.03 -12.61 17.11
C HIS A 106 -6.00 -11.86 16.17
N THR A 107 -5.76 -11.93 14.85
CA THR A 107 -6.58 -11.24 13.86
C THR A 107 -7.52 -12.22 13.18
N PRO A 108 -8.84 -11.97 13.21
CA PRO A 108 -9.80 -12.77 12.46
C PRO A 108 -9.64 -12.56 10.95
N PRO A 109 -10.16 -13.48 10.11
CA PRO A 109 -10.15 -13.30 8.67
C PRO A 109 -10.72 -11.95 8.27
N TYR A 110 -10.06 -11.29 7.31
CA TYR A 110 -10.57 -10.05 6.73
C TYR A 110 -11.84 -10.30 5.91
N VAL A 111 -12.69 -9.28 5.80
CA VAL A 111 -13.96 -9.38 5.07
C VAL A 111 -13.87 -8.80 3.64
N ASN A 112 -12.88 -7.94 3.38
CA ASN A 112 -12.58 -7.37 2.06
C ASN A 112 -11.19 -6.71 2.08
N SER A 113 -10.76 -6.17 0.96
CA SER A 113 -9.46 -5.49 0.85
C SER A 113 -9.37 -4.22 1.71
N CYS A 114 -10.43 -3.44 1.80
CA CYS A 114 -10.45 -2.23 2.65
C CYS A 114 -10.34 -2.57 4.13
N ASP A 115 -11.01 -3.63 4.59
CA ASP A 115 -10.86 -4.14 5.96
C ASP A 115 -9.41 -4.54 6.23
N ALA A 116 -8.77 -5.26 5.31
CA ALA A 116 -7.37 -5.64 5.43
C ALA A 116 -6.44 -4.43 5.52
N MET A 117 -6.58 -3.46 4.61
CA MET A 117 -5.76 -2.24 4.62
C MET A 117 -5.91 -1.43 5.91
N SER A 118 -7.13 -1.33 6.45
CA SER A 118 -7.40 -0.61 7.71
C SER A 118 -6.71 -1.22 8.93
N LYS A 119 -6.27 -2.48 8.83
CA LYS A 119 -5.61 -3.25 9.88
C LYS A 119 -4.12 -3.46 9.66
N TYR A 120 -3.53 -2.75 8.71
CA TYR A 120 -2.08 -2.74 8.51
C TYR A 120 -1.36 -2.11 9.72
N PRO A 121 -0.03 -2.34 9.86
CA PRO A 121 0.67 -1.89 11.07
C PRO A 121 0.66 -0.39 11.29
N GLU A 122 0.95 0.40 10.25
CA GLU A 122 1.04 1.86 10.36
C GLU A 122 -0.12 2.55 9.62
N ARG A 123 -0.61 3.67 10.16
CA ARG A 123 -1.65 4.49 9.52
C ARG A 123 -1.23 4.99 8.14
N CYS A 124 0.03 5.39 7.97
CA CYS A 124 0.57 5.82 6.68
C CYS A 124 0.71 4.67 5.65
N THR A 125 0.67 3.42 6.11
CA THR A 125 0.69 2.22 5.27
C THR A 125 -0.73 1.71 4.96
N ALA A 126 -1.71 2.10 5.76
CA ALA A 126 -3.13 1.80 5.56
C ALA A 126 -3.73 2.70 4.47
N ILE A 127 -3.28 2.52 3.25
CA ILE A 127 -3.63 3.36 2.10
C ILE A 127 -3.65 2.52 0.82
N GLY A 128 -4.55 2.85 -0.08
CA GLY A 128 -4.65 2.20 -1.38
C GLY A 128 -5.22 3.15 -2.44
N ILE A 129 -4.92 2.82 -3.70
CA ILE A 129 -5.45 3.52 -4.87
C ILE A 129 -5.86 2.50 -5.91
N ARG A 130 -6.94 2.77 -6.65
CA ARG A 130 -7.35 1.95 -7.78
C ARG A 130 -7.88 2.80 -8.94
N LEU A 131 -7.74 2.24 -10.14
CA LEU A 131 -8.27 2.79 -11.36
C LEU A 131 -9.53 2.01 -11.76
N HIS A 132 -10.64 2.72 -11.89
CA HIS A 132 -11.89 2.15 -12.36
C HIS A 132 -11.93 2.01 -13.89
N THR A 133 -12.87 1.23 -14.40
CA THR A 133 -13.07 1.03 -15.85
C THR A 133 -13.44 2.31 -16.59
N ASP A 134 -14.09 3.27 -15.92
CA ASP A 134 -14.41 4.60 -16.45
C ASP A 134 -13.22 5.58 -16.38
N THR A 135 -12.02 5.08 -16.03
CA THR A 135 -10.78 5.86 -15.88
C THR A 135 -10.70 6.78 -14.66
N THR A 136 -11.66 6.74 -13.74
CA THR A 136 -11.56 7.48 -12.48
C THR A 136 -10.61 6.78 -11.50
N LEU A 137 -9.89 7.57 -10.71
CA LEU A 137 -9.05 7.11 -9.62
C LEU A 137 -9.80 7.22 -8.29
N GLU A 138 -9.65 6.21 -7.45
CA GLU A 138 -10.21 6.17 -6.09
C GLU A 138 -9.09 5.96 -5.10
N LEU A 139 -9.03 6.82 -4.08
CA LEU A 139 -8.10 6.71 -2.95
C LEU A 139 -8.85 6.16 -1.74
N PHE A 140 -8.25 5.18 -1.05
CA PHE A 140 -8.70 4.67 0.24
C PHE A 140 -7.68 5.06 1.31
N ALA A 141 -8.06 5.91 2.25
CA ALA A 141 -7.22 6.37 3.35
C ALA A 141 -8.07 6.47 4.63
N PRO A 142 -8.32 5.34 5.32
CA PRO A 142 -9.29 5.30 6.43
C PRO A 142 -8.90 6.15 7.63
N TYR A 143 -7.63 6.50 7.79
CA TYR A 143 -7.13 7.34 8.87
C TYR A 143 -6.77 8.75 8.42
N GLY A 144 -7.24 9.15 7.23
CA GLY A 144 -6.89 10.44 6.63
C GLY A 144 -5.47 10.48 6.07
N LEU A 145 -5.02 11.67 5.73
CA LEU A 145 -3.74 11.90 5.05
C LEU A 145 -2.72 12.63 5.94
N GLU A 146 -3.10 13.03 7.15
CA GLU A 146 -2.24 13.83 8.02
C GLU A 146 -0.90 13.16 8.29
N ASP A 147 -0.93 11.87 8.70
CA ASP A 147 0.29 11.14 9.05
C ASP A 147 1.23 11.01 7.84
N ILE A 148 0.71 10.62 6.69
CA ILE A 148 1.54 10.44 5.50
C ILE A 148 2.10 11.78 4.99
N LEU A 149 1.30 12.83 5.00
CA LEU A 149 1.73 14.16 4.54
C LEU A 149 2.71 14.85 5.50
N SER A 150 2.73 14.45 6.77
CA SER A 150 3.64 14.98 7.79
C SER A 150 4.79 14.03 8.14
N PHE A 151 5.03 12.99 7.36
CA PHE A 151 6.08 11.97 7.60
C PHE A 151 5.98 11.33 8.99
N GLN A 152 4.79 10.92 9.41
CA GLN A 152 4.58 10.22 10.65
C GLN A 152 4.23 8.74 10.39
N ALA A 153 4.90 7.86 11.12
CA ALA A 153 4.54 6.44 11.19
C ALA A 153 4.04 6.15 12.60
N ARG A 154 2.73 5.97 12.74
CA ARG A 154 2.10 5.58 14.01
C ARG A 154 1.26 4.33 13.81
N PRO A 155 1.06 3.53 14.87
CA PRO A 155 0.30 2.30 14.75
C PRO A 155 -1.18 2.57 14.46
N THR A 156 -1.78 1.66 13.70
CA THR A 156 -3.24 1.66 13.50
C THR A 156 -3.97 1.29 14.80
N PRO A 157 -5.26 1.65 14.95
CA PRO A 157 -6.05 1.21 16.09
C PRO A 157 -6.03 -0.30 16.30
N HIS A 158 -6.08 -1.08 15.22
CA HIS A 158 -6.00 -2.54 15.29
C HIS A 158 -4.71 -3.03 15.97
N PHE A 159 -3.58 -2.37 15.71
CA PHE A 159 -2.31 -2.72 16.35
C PHE A 159 -2.26 -2.25 17.81
N LEU A 160 -2.78 -1.07 18.11
CA LEU A 160 -2.83 -0.54 19.48
C LEU A 160 -3.65 -1.39 20.45
N GLU A 161 -4.65 -2.11 19.96
CA GLU A 161 -5.55 -2.92 20.78
C GLU A 161 -4.92 -4.20 21.38
N ASN A 162 -3.75 -4.62 20.89
CA ASN A 162 -3.17 -5.90 21.25
C ASN A 162 -1.64 -5.82 21.42
N GLU A 163 -1.15 -6.32 22.57
CA GLU A 163 0.29 -6.27 22.91
C GLU A 163 1.16 -7.04 21.91
N ASP A 164 0.73 -8.18 21.42
CA ASP A 164 1.52 -8.99 20.48
C ASP A 164 1.61 -8.30 19.11
N ARG A 165 0.55 -7.62 18.69
CA ARG A 165 0.59 -6.79 17.48
C ARG A 165 1.54 -5.61 17.67
N MET A 166 1.56 -4.96 18.84
CA MET A 166 2.48 -3.87 19.13
C MET A 166 3.94 -4.33 19.20
N LYS A 167 4.22 -5.53 19.70
CA LYS A 167 5.57 -6.12 19.63
C LYS A 167 5.99 -6.33 18.16
N LEU A 168 5.07 -6.82 17.32
CA LEU A 168 5.32 -6.97 15.89
C LEU A 168 5.58 -5.62 15.22
N TYR A 169 4.79 -4.60 15.54
CA TYR A 169 4.99 -3.22 15.06
C TYR A 169 6.38 -2.69 15.40
N GLN A 170 6.80 -2.79 16.66
CA GLN A 170 8.11 -2.33 17.11
C GLN A 170 9.27 -3.08 16.43
N LYS A 171 9.13 -4.41 16.30
CA LYS A 171 10.10 -5.24 15.58
C LYS A 171 10.19 -4.86 14.10
N ARG A 172 9.06 -4.56 13.48
CA ARG A 172 8.99 -4.11 12.08
C ARG A 172 9.72 -2.77 11.90
N LEU A 173 9.45 -1.78 12.76
CA LEU A 173 10.10 -0.47 12.69
C LEU A 173 11.61 -0.56 12.86
N SER A 174 12.12 -1.44 13.75
CA SER A 174 13.56 -1.63 13.96
C SER A 174 14.29 -2.19 12.73
N LYS A 175 13.57 -2.84 11.82
CA LYS A 175 14.12 -3.43 10.59
C LYS A 175 13.98 -2.54 9.36
N LYS A 176 13.15 -1.48 9.42
CA LYS A 176 12.90 -0.60 8.29
C LYS A 176 13.88 0.57 8.27
N ASN A 177 14.58 0.71 7.15
CA ASN A 177 15.53 1.81 6.92
C ASN A 177 14.84 3.06 6.36
N TRP A 178 13.61 3.30 6.75
CA TRP A 178 12.82 4.40 6.19
C TRP A 178 13.43 5.77 6.47
N GLN A 179 14.01 5.99 7.65
CA GLN A 179 14.64 7.27 8.01
C GLN A 179 15.92 7.55 7.20
N GLU A 180 16.54 6.54 6.62
CA GLU A 180 17.66 6.73 5.70
C GLU A 180 17.20 7.34 4.37
N LYS A 181 16.03 6.91 3.89
CA LYS A 181 15.41 7.44 2.67
C LYS A 181 14.69 8.76 2.89
N TRP A 182 13.95 8.87 4.00
CA TRP A 182 13.12 10.02 4.35
C TRP A 182 13.50 10.54 5.74
N LYS A 183 14.43 11.49 5.76
CA LYS A 183 15.05 12.00 6.99
C LYS A 183 14.07 12.69 7.96
N ASN A 184 12.95 13.18 7.44
CA ASN A 184 11.92 13.84 8.25
C ASN A 184 10.94 12.87 8.90
N LEU A 185 11.08 11.57 8.65
CA LEU A 185 10.17 10.56 9.18
C LEU A 185 10.30 10.42 10.69
N ILE A 186 9.15 10.45 11.37
CA ILE A 186 9.04 10.31 12.82
C ILE A 186 8.25 9.03 13.12
N PHE A 187 8.86 8.13 13.88
CA PHE A 187 8.19 6.94 14.39
C PHE A 187 7.50 7.25 15.72
N LYS A 188 6.22 6.88 15.83
CA LYS A 188 5.43 7.01 17.06
C LYS A 188 4.96 5.64 17.53
N ILE A 189 4.76 5.50 18.84
CA ILE A 189 4.26 4.28 19.47
C ILE A 189 2.81 4.41 19.97
N THR A 190 2.21 5.56 19.72
CA THR A 190 0.79 5.82 20.05
C THR A 190 0.08 6.57 18.93
#